data_e8051e83b9ed23e9f994fd24205be168
#
_entry.id   e8051e83b9ed23e9f994fd24205be168
#
_cell.length_a   1.000
_cell.length_b   1.000
_cell.length_c   1.000
_cell.angle_alpha   90.00
_cell.angle_beta   90.00
_cell.angle_gamma   90.00
#
_symmetry.space_group_name_H-M   'P 1'
#
loop_
_entity.id
_entity.type
_entity.pdbx_description
1 polymer ?
#
loop_
_entity_poly.entity_id
_entity_poly.type
_entity_poly.pdbx_seq_one_letter_code
_entity_poly.pdbx_strand_id
1 'polypeptide(L)'
;MIQEITSKNTSINSTKLPAIYNKIDFSKFRNGFNILDYGCGKFNNGRDYIESFGGNWWGYDPFNRTEEENMLCYNNYYDCIICSNVLNVISDVSIVRDVIKKIFNKVALRKQAIFVTVYEGDKSGIGRITKKDCYQRNQVLSDYLKYFNGIFGTNDFVIKKGVITNHPEYIK
;
A
#
# COMPACT_ATOMS: atom_id res chain seq x y z
N MET A 1 -4.06 -17.60 -5.25
CA MET A 1 -5.44 -17.36 -5.73
C MET A 1 -5.36 -16.33 -6.85
N ILE A 2 -6.17 -16.52 -7.90
CA ILE A 2 -6.24 -15.60 -9.04
C ILE A 2 -7.38 -14.61 -8.74
N GLN A 3 -7.09 -13.32 -8.82
CA GLN A 3 -8.11 -12.27 -8.66
C GLN A 3 -8.93 -12.18 -9.94
N GLU A 4 -10.23 -12.43 -9.87
CA GLU A 4 -11.15 -12.37 -11.03
C GLU A 4 -11.30 -10.93 -11.56
N ILE A 5 -11.43 -9.95 -10.64
CA ILE A 5 -11.50 -8.54 -10.98
C ILE A 5 -10.15 -7.93 -10.68
N THR A 6 -9.37 -7.63 -11.72
CA THR A 6 -7.99 -7.14 -11.55
C THR A 6 -7.92 -5.71 -11.04
N SER A 7 -8.98 -4.94 -11.31
CA SER A 7 -9.06 -3.50 -11.00
C SER A 7 -7.91 -2.66 -11.58
N LYS A 8 -7.18 -3.19 -12.57
CA LYS A 8 -6.02 -2.50 -13.20
C LYS A 8 -6.39 -1.13 -13.80
N ASN A 9 -7.64 -0.99 -14.20
CA ASN A 9 -8.15 0.26 -14.79
C ASN A 9 -8.59 1.29 -13.74
N THR A 10 -8.52 0.98 -12.45
CA THR A 10 -8.68 1.96 -11.36
C THR A 10 -7.40 2.73 -11.11
N SER A 11 -6.26 2.20 -11.54
CA SER A 11 -4.98 2.90 -11.47
C SER A 11 -5.13 4.30 -12.04
N ILE A 12 -4.85 5.30 -11.22
CA ILE A 12 -4.99 6.70 -11.58
C ILE A 12 -3.99 7.00 -12.69
N ASN A 13 -4.48 7.38 -13.88
CA ASN A 13 -3.66 7.87 -14.99
C ASN A 13 -3.18 9.32 -14.69
N SER A 14 -2.63 9.53 -13.51
CA SER A 14 -2.22 10.84 -13.00
C SER A 14 -0.73 10.78 -12.66
N THR A 15 -0.01 11.81 -13.06
CA THR A 15 1.39 12.05 -12.66
C THR A 15 1.48 12.67 -11.26
N LYS A 16 0.36 12.81 -10.54
CA LYS A 16 0.36 13.41 -9.20
C LYS A 16 0.88 12.44 -8.16
N LEU A 17 1.68 12.96 -7.24
CA LEU A 17 2.13 12.23 -6.07
C LEU A 17 0.93 11.72 -5.25
N PRO A 18 0.87 10.43 -4.87
CA PRO A 18 -0.19 9.94 -4.00
C PRO A 18 -0.21 10.66 -2.65
N ALA A 19 -1.41 11.01 -2.16
CA ALA A 19 -1.57 11.84 -0.96
C ALA A 19 -0.91 11.28 0.31
N ILE A 20 -0.71 9.96 0.38
CA ILE A 20 -0.06 9.30 1.52
C ILE A 20 1.39 9.79 1.70
N TYR A 21 2.11 10.08 0.61
CA TYR A 21 3.49 10.56 0.68
C TYR A 21 3.62 11.87 1.47
N ASN A 22 2.65 12.76 1.35
CA ASN A 22 2.64 14.03 2.10
C ASN A 22 2.34 13.86 3.59
N LYS A 23 1.80 12.69 3.99
CA LYS A 23 1.48 12.39 5.40
C LYS A 23 2.66 11.78 6.15
N ILE A 24 3.66 11.25 5.46
CA ILE A 24 4.82 10.57 6.04
C ILE A 24 5.98 11.56 6.15
N ASP A 25 6.67 11.52 7.28
CA ASP A 25 7.88 12.30 7.53
C ASP A 25 9.12 11.49 7.14
N PHE A 26 9.51 11.59 5.87
CA PHE A 26 10.65 10.85 5.34
C PHE A 26 12.01 11.36 5.85
N SER A 27 12.07 12.56 6.45
CA SER A 27 13.29 13.08 7.05
C SER A 27 13.76 12.28 8.27
N LYS A 28 12.89 11.45 8.82
CA LYS A 28 13.20 10.56 9.97
C LYS A 28 13.87 9.26 9.56
N PHE A 29 13.89 8.93 8.29
CA PHE A 29 14.60 7.76 7.80
C PHE A 29 16.09 8.09 7.61
N ARG A 30 16.94 7.09 7.80
CA ARG A 30 18.39 7.24 7.51
C ARG A 30 18.62 7.48 6.02
N ASN A 31 19.72 8.12 5.66
CA ASN A 31 20.09 8.23 4.25
C ASN A 31 20.29 6.85 3.59
N GLY A 32 19.86 6.71 2.34
CA GLY A 32 19.90 5.44 1.62
C GLY A 32 18.79 4.44 2.00
N PHE A 33 17.73 4.87 2.69
CA PHE A 33 16.59 4.00 3.01
C PHE A 33 15.87 3.50 1.76
N ASN A 34 15.32 2.29 1.83
CA ASN A 34 14.60 1.66 0.73
C ASN A 34 13.09 1.67 0.99
N ILE A 35 12.32 2.10 0.01
CA ILE A 35 10.85 2.09 0.05
C ILE A 35 10.30 1.16 -1.02
N LEU A 36 9.32 0.33 -0.64
CA LEU A 36 8.44 -0.37 -1.56
C LEU A 36 7.09 0.36 -1.64
N ASP A 37 6.71 0.84 -2.82
CA ASP A 37 5.36 1.29 -3.14
C ASP A 37 4.57 0.11 -3.72
N TYR A 38 3.78 -0.54 -2.87
CA TYR A 38 3.02 -1.75 -3.23
C TYR A 38 1.68 -1.37 -3.83
N GLY A 39 1.49 -1.70 -5.11
CA GLY A 39 0.35 -1.25 -5.91
C GLY A 39 0.56 0.16 -6.47
N CYS A 40 1.79 0.47 -6.90
CA CYS A 40 2.19 1.80 -7.36
C CYS A 40 1.51 2.25 -8.67
N GLY A 41 0.82 1.32 -9.37
CA GLY A 41 0.23 1.61 -10.67
C GLY A 41 1.26 1.71 -11.80
N LYS A 42 0.91 2.51 -12.81
CA LYS A 42 1.67 2.60 -14.08
C LYS A 42 2.90 3.52 -14.01
N PHE A 43 2.94 4.44 -13.06
CA PHE A 43 3.92 5.54 -13.06
C PHE A 43 4.83 5.50 -11.84
N ASN A 44 6.01 6.11 -11.97
CA ASN A 44 7.01 6.22 -10.89
C ASN A 44 6.80 7.49 -10.05
N ASN A 45 5.55 7.83 -9.74
CA ASN A 45 5.18 9.11 -9.14
C ASN A 45 5.86 9.40 -7.78
N GLY A 46 6.23 8.36 -7.03
CA GLY A 46 6.90 8.50 -5.74
C GLY A 46 8.42 8.60 -5.83
N ARG A 47 9.01 8.25 -6.98
CA ARG A 47 10.47 8.12 -7.11
C ARG A 47 11.21 9.42 -6.79
N ASP A 48 10.98 10.46 -7.57
CA ASP A 48 11.69 11.74 -7.42
C ASP A 48 11.47 12.34 -6.02
N TYR A 49 10.27 12.14 -5.47
CA TYR A 49 9.95 12.60 -4.12
C TYR A 49 10.79 11.88 -3.06
N ILE A 50 10.93 10.56 -3.14
CA ILE A 50 11.73 9.78 -2.19
C ILE A 50 13.23 10.04 -2.37
N GLU A 51 13.70 10.15 -3.61
CA GLU A 51 15.09 10.48 -3.92
C GLU A 51 15.48 11.85 -3.37
N SER A 52 14.56 12.82 -3.32
CA SER A 52 14.81 14.13 -2.69
C SER A 52 15.05 14.06 -1.18
N PHE A 53 14.68 12.96 -0.51
CA PHE A 53 15.01 12.66 0.89
C PHE A 53 16.22 11.71 1.04
N GLY A 54 16.93 11.42 -0.06
CA GLY A 54 18.07 10.50 -0.05
C GLY A 54 17.70 9.02 0.04
N GLY A 55 16.45 8.66 -0.27
CA GLY A 55 15.96 7.27 -0.29
C GLY A 55 15.97 6.65 -1.68
N ASN A 56 15.75 5.33 -1.74
CA ASN A 56 15.58 4.56 -2.97
C ASN A 56 14.11 4.10 -3.07
N TRP A 57 13.51 4.31 -4.23
CA TRP A 57 12.11 3.94 -4.47
C TRP A 57 11.99 2.72 -5.38
N TRP A 58 11.16 1.76 -4.97
CA TRP A 58 10.83 0.53 -5.69
C TRP A 58 9.33 0.42 -5.87
N GLY A 59 8.86 0.31 -7.11
CA GLY A 59 7.43 0.21 -7.43
C GLY A 59 7.04 -1.19 -7.82
N TYR A 60 6.11 -1.80 -7.10
CA TYR A 60 5.51 -3.09 -7.41
C TYR A 60 4.03 -2.94 -7.77
N ASP A 61 3.59 -3.52 -8.87
CA ASP A 61 2.18 -3.64 -9.23
C ASP A 61 1.94 -4.86 -10.13
N PRO A 62 1.19 -5.88 -9.68
CA PRO A 62 1.05 -7.13 -10.42
C PRO A 62 0.27 -7.01 -11.74
N PHE A 63 -0.46 -5.90 -11.95
CA PHE A 63 -1.33 -5.70 -13.10
C PHE A 63 -0.89 -4.57 -14.03
N ASN A 64 -0.03 -3.66 -13.55
CA ASN A 64 0.37 -2.46 -14.27
C ASN A 64 1.89 -2.38 -14.54
N ARG A 65 2.66 -3.36 -14.06
CA ARG A 65 4.11 -3.49 -14.26
C ARG A 65 4.43 -4.80 -14.95
N THR A 66 5.54 -4.83 -15.67
CA THR A 66 6.02 -6.08 -16.27
C THR A 66 6.51 -7.04 -15.18
N GLU A 67 6.68 -8.32 -15.53
CA GLU A 67 7.22 -9.30 -14.60
C GLU A 67 8.65 -8.94 -14.20
N GLU A 68 9.47 -8.48 -15.14
CA GLU A 68 10.85 -8.05 -14.91
C GLU A 68 10.93 -6.89 -13.92
N GLU A 69 10.08 -5.86 -14.08
CA GLU A 69 9.99 -4.74 -13.14
C GLU A 69 9.61 -5.21 -11.73
N ASN A 70 8.63 -6.10 -11.64
CA ASN A 70 8.18 -6.66 -10.37
C ASN A 70 9.24 -7.57 -9.72
N MET A 71 9.99 -8.34 -10.51
CA MET A 71 11.07 -9.20 -10.00
C MET A 71 12.17 -8.40 -9.30
N LEU A 72 12.47 -7.18 -9.76
CA LEU A 72 13.43 -6.29 -9.09
C LEU A 72 13.02 -5.98 -7.64
N CYS A 73 11.71 -6.05 -7.31
CA CYS A 73 11.21 -5.82 -5.98
C CYS A 73 11.30 -7.04 -5.04
N TYR A 74 11.59 -8.25 -5.55
CA TYR A 74 11.53 -9.46 -4.72
C TYR A 74 12.75 -9.66 -3.82
N ASN A 75 13.92 -9.23 -4.27
CA ASN A 75 15.20 -9.52 -3.62
C ASN A 75 15.72 -8.38 -2.73
N ASN A 76 14.92 -7.34 -2.51
CA ASN A 76 15.32 -6.18 -1.72
C ASN A 76 14.73 -6.24 -0.31
N TYR A 77 15.47 -5.67 0.64
CA TYR A 77 14.98 -5.34 1.97
C TYR A 77 14.49 -3.89 1.99
N TYR A 78 13.34 -3.67 2.61
CA TYR A 78 12.71 -2.35 2.65
C TYR A 78 12.67 -1.83 4.07
N ASP A 79 13.05 -0.57 4.27
CA ASP A 79 12.89 0.15 5.53
C ASP A 79 11.44 0.62 5.70
N CYS A 80 10.72 0.80 4.58
CA CYS A 80 9.34 1.27 4.57
C CYS A 80 8.54 0.60 3.44
N ILE A 81 7.28 0.28 3.72
CA ILE A 81 6.30 -0.12 2.70
C ILE A 81 5.12 0.83 2.72
N ILE A 82 4.77 1.34 1.54
CA ILE A 82 3.58 2.14 1.29
C ILE A 82 2.59 1.29 0.49
N CYS A 83 1.32 1.27 0.90
CA CYS A 83 0.24 0.62 0.16
C CYS A 83 -0.96 1.58 0.11
N SER A 84 -1.13 2.26 -1.01
CA SER A 84 -2.11 3.33 -1.15
C SER A 84 -3.23 2.95 -2.11
N ASN A 85 -4.47 2.88 -1.60
CA ASN A 85 -5.68 2.60 -2.38
C ASN A 85 -5.65 1.27 -3.16
N VAL A 86 -4.99 0.25 -2.61
CA VAL A 86 -4.91 -1.10 -3.18
C VAL A 86 -5.99 -2.01 -2.58
N LEU A 87 -6.10 -2.04 -1.26
CA LEU A 87 -6.98 -2.99 -0.58
C LEU A 87 -8.46 -2.75 -0.86
N ASN A 88 -8.84 -1.51 -1.13
CA ASN A 88 -10.22 -1.14 -1.45
C ASN A 88 -10.70 -1.56 -2.84
N VAL A 89 -9.80 -1.91 -3.75
CA VAL A 89 -10.15 -2.35 -5.11
C VAL A 89 -10.11 -3.86 -5.30
N ILE A 90 -9.85 -4.62 -4.25
CA ILE A 90 -9.84 -6.09 -4.23
C ILE A 90 -11.21 -6.58 -3.76
N SER A 91 -11.91 -7.36 -4.59
CA SER A 91 -13.26 -7.87 -4.28
C SER A 91 -13.28 -8.99 -3.25
N ASP A 92 -12.27 -9.87 -3.25
CA ASP A 92 -12.17 -11.03 -2.36
C ASP A 92 -11.39 -10.69 -1.09
N VAL A 93 -12.01 -10.93 0.08
CA VAL A 93 -11.40 -10.71 1.40
C VAL A 93 -10.19 -11.63 1.63
N SER A 94 -10.20 -12.84 1.09
CA SER A 94 -9.08 -13.77 1.22
C SER A 94 -7.85 -13.21 0.53
N ILE A 95 -8.02 -12.60 -0.65
CA ILE A 95 -6.95 -11.93 -1.39
C ILE A 95 -6.46 -10.67 -0.65
N VAL A 96 -7.38 -9.89 -0.04
CA VAL A 96 -6.97 -8.76 0.83
C VAL A 96 -6.04 -9.23 1.94
N ARG A 97 -6.39 -10.32 2.62
CA ARG A 97 -5.56 -10.91 3.68
C ARG A 97 -4.22 -11.42 3.16
N ASP A 98 -4.19 -12.04 1.98
CA ASP A 98 -2.96 -12.52 1.36
C ASP A 98 -2.04 -11.35 0.95
N VAL A 99 -2.60 -10.25 0.45
CA VAL A 99 -1.85 -9.02 0.15
C VAL A 99 -1.23 -8.46 1.44
N ILE A 100 -2.00 -8.37 2.52
CA ILE A 100 -1.49 -7.91 3.82
C ILE A 100 -0.34 -8.80 4.31
N LYS A 101 -0.48 -10.13 4.21
CA LYS A 101 0.61 -11.07 4.55
C LYS A 101 1.85 -10.88 3.68
N LYS A 102 1.68 -10.66 2.36
CA LYS A 102 2.78 -10.42 1.43
C LYS A 102 3.52 -9.13 1.74
N ILE A 103 2.78 -8.05 2.03
CA ILE A 103 3.36 -6.77 2.47
C ILE A 103 4.22 -7.00 3.71
N PHE A 104 3.70 -7.73 4.70
CA PHE A 104 4.42 -7.98 5.95
C PHE A 104 5.64 -8.90 5.76
N ASN A 105 5.54 -9.94 4.94
CA ASN A 105 6.67 -10.85 4.69
C ASN A 105 7.84 -10.17 3.96
N LYS A 106 7.60 -9.04 3.30
CA LYS A 106 8.65 -8.18 2.71
C LYS A 106 9.35 -7.32 3.76
N VAL A 107 8.77 -7.21 4.95
CA VAL A 107 9.26 -6.49 6.10
C VAL A 107 9.95 -7.50 7.02
N ALA A 108 11.19 -7.87 6.70
CA ALA A 108 11.96 -8.85 7.48
C ALA A 108 12.43 -8.23 8.80
N LEU A 109 11.63 -8.33 9.84
CA LEU A 109 11.87 -7.88 11.22
C LEU A 109 11.02 -6.65 11.61
N ARG A 110 10.46 -6.69 12.82
CA ARG A 110 9.57 -5.74 13.50
C ARG A 110 10.00 -4.25 13.56
N LYS A 111 10.99 -3.83 12.76
CA LYS A 111 11.54 -2.47 12.76
C LYS A 111 11.18 -1.65 11.52
N GLN A 112 10.43 -2.24 10.58
CA GLN A 112 10.15 -1.58 9.34
C GLN A 112 8.78 -0.92 9.36
N ALA A 113 8.68 0.28 8.80
CA ALA A 113 7.46 1.05 8.81
C ALA A 113 6.51 0.61 7.69
N ILE A 114 5.25 0.38 8.03
CA ILE A 114 4.18 0.11 7.07
C ILE A 114 3.19 1.26 7.13
N PHE A 115 2.80 1.78 5.96
CA PHE A 115 1.83 2.85 5.82
C PHE A 115 0.78 2.46 4.79
N VAL A 116 -0.48 2.40 5.21
CA VAL A 116 -1.58 1.98 4.34
C VAL A 116 -2.70 3.01 4.37
N THR A 117 -3.19 3.36 3.19
CA THR A 117 -4.43 4.13 3.03
C THR A 117 -5.38 3.41 2.11
N VAL A 118 -6.67 3.66 2.28
CA VAL A 118 -7.72 3.20 1.38
C VAL A 118 -8.68 4.34 1.05
N TYR A 119 -9.23 4.31 -0.14
CA TYR A 119 -10.41 5.10 -0.45
C TYR A 119 -11.65 4.38 0.10
N GLU A 120 -12.33 5.01 1.06
CA GLU A 120 -13.44 4.39 1.79
C GLU A 120 -14.77 4.37 1.01
N GLY A 121 -14.82 5.06 -0.14
CA GLY A 121 -16.03 5.19 -0.95
C GLY A 121 -17.16 5.88 -0.19
N ASP A 122 -18.37 5.31 -0.27
CA ASP A 122 -19.55 5.79 0.46
C ASP A 122 -19.65 5.27 1.90
N LYS A 123 -18.67 4.47 2.34
CA LYS A 123 -18.58 3.86 3.68
C LYS A 123 -19.72 2.90 4.05
N SER A 124 -20.49 2.44 3.07
CA SER A 124 -21.62 1.54 3.30
C SER A 124 -21.21 0.12 3.72
N GLY A 125 -19.95 -0.25 3.52
CA GLY A 125 -19.48 -1.63 3.65
C GLY A 125 -19.90 -2.53 2.48
N ILE A 126 -20.69 -2.03 1.54
CA ILE A 126 -21.21 -2.78 0.39
C ILE A 126 -20.29 -2.54 -0.80
N GLY A 127 -19.57 -3.58 -1.20
CA GLY A 127 -18.71 -3.52 -2.38
C GLY A 127 -19.51 -3.50 -3.67
N ARG A 128 -19.00 -2.81 -4.70
CA ARG A 128 -19.64 -2.73 -6.01
C ARG A 128 -18.65 -2.67 -7.17
N ILE A 129 -19.08 -3.17 -8.32
CA ILE A 129 -18.38 -2.94 -9.60
C ILE A 129 -18.65 -1.50 -10.02
N THR A 130 -17.60 -0.71 -10.21
CA THR A 130 -17.69 0.72 -10.58
C THR A 130 -17.65 0.93 -12.10
N LYS A 131 -16.94 0.06 -12.82
CA LYS A 131 -16.88 -0.03 -14.27
C LYS A 131 -16.32 -1.41 -14.66
N LYS A 132 -16.22 -1.71 -15.95
CA LYS A 132 -15.67 -3.00 -16.41
C LYS A 132 -14.32 -3.29 -15.74
N ASP A 133 -14.22 -4.46 -15.12
CA ASP A 133 -13.02 -4.93 -14.38
C ASP A 133 -12.52 -3.96 -13.28
N CYS A 134 -13.44 -3.25 -12.63
CA CYS A 134 -13.09 -2.33 -11.55
C CYS A 134 -14.07 -2.47 -10.39
N TYR A 135 -13.53 -2.65 -9.20
CA TYR A 135 -14.28 -2.85 -7.96
C TYR A 135 -13.96 -1.78 -6.93
N GLN A 136 -14.92 -1.45 -6.09
CA GLN A 136 -14.76 -0.60 -4.91
C GLN A 136 -15.45 -1.26 -3.71
N ARG A 137 -14.70 -1.42 -2.63
CA ARG A 137 -15.15 -2.15 -1.43
C ARG A 137 -16.03 -1.32 -0.51
N ASN A 138 -15.90 -0.01 -0.51
CA ASN A 138 -16.66 0.94 0.33
C ASN A 138 -16.57 0.69 1.84
N GLN A 139 -15.49 0.09 2.32
CA GLN A 139 -15.25 -0.16 3.73
C GLN A 139 -14.48 0.99 4.39
N VAL A 140 -14.78 1.26 5.65
CA VAL A 140 -14.03 2.23 6.46
C VAL A 140 -12.64 1.69 6.82
N LEU A 141 -11.70 2.60 7.03
CA LEU A 141 -10.30 2.26 7.30
C LEU A 141 -10.13 1.37 8.55
N SER A 142 -11.00 1.54 9.56
CA SER A 142 -10.99 0.72 10.78
C SER A 142 -11.27 -0.77 10.54
N ASP A 143 -12.00 -1.12 9.48
CA ASP A 143 -12.24 -2.53 9.15
C ASP A 143 -10.98 -3.19 8.58
N TYR A 144 -10.19 -2.45 7.81
CA TYR A 144 -8.88 -2.93 7.36
C TYR A 144 -7.90 -3.08 8.52
N LEU A 145 -7.91 -2.17 9.50
CA LEU A 145 -7.10 -2.29 10.71
C LEU A 145 -7.35 -3.62 11.44
N LYS A 146 -8.59 -4.08 11.49
CA LYS A 146 -8.93 -5.40 12.08
C LYS A 146 -8.24 -6.55 11.34
N TYR A 147 -8.08 -6.46 10.01
CA TYR A 147 -7.34 -7.48 9.25
C TYR A 147 -5.85 -7.48 9.60
N PHE A 148 -5.22 -6.30 9.75
CA PHE A 148 -3.83 -6.20 10.17
C PHE A 148 -3.63 -6.83 11.55
N ASN A 149 -4.35 -6.38 12.56
CA ASN A 149 -4.22 -6.87 13.92
C ASN A 149 -4.58 -8.36 14.04
N GLY A 150 -5.61 -8.83 13.32
CA GLY A 150 -6.00 -10.24 13.32
C GLY A 150 -5.01 -11.17 12.63
N ILE A 151 -4.29 -10.72 11.60
CA ILE A 151 -3.28 -11.53 10.90
C ILE A 151 -2.01 -11.66 11.74
N PHE A 152 -1.63 -10.62 12.47
CA PHE A 152 -0.37 -10.56 13.20
C PHE A 152 -0.50 -10.86 14.69
N GLY A 153 -1.73 -11.00 15.18
CA GLY A 153 -2.00 -11.29 16.60
C GLY A 153 -1.48 -10.20 17.54
N THR A 154 -1.32 -8.97 17.03
CA THR A 154 -0.76 -7.85 17.75
C THR A 154 -1.68 -6.62 17.64
N ASN A 155 -1.55 -5.69 18.57
CA ASN A 155 -2.18 -4.36 18.50
C ASN A 155 -1.18 -3.29 18.06
N ASP A 156 -0.13 -3.69 17.31
CA ASP A 156 0.95 -2.79 16.90
C ASP A 156 0.51 -1.80 15.81
N PHE A 157 -0.56 -2.13 15.09
CA PHE A 157 -1.11 -1.23 14.07
C PHE A 157 -2.17 -0.30 14.66
N VAL A 158 -2.07 0.97 14.32
CA VAL A 158 -3.03 2.02 14.70
C VAL A 158 -3.43 2.85 13.49
N ILE A 159 -4.51 3.62 13.62
CA ILE A 159 -4.87 4.65 12.63
C ILE A 159 -4.42 6.00 13.15
N LYS A 160 -3.57 6.69 12.38
CA LYS A 160 -3.19 8.08 12.62
C LYS A 160 -3.39 8.92 11.36
N LYS A 161 -4.15 10.01 11.45
CA LYS A 161 -4.48 10.92 10.32
C LYS A 161 -4.94 10.21 9.04
N GLY A 162 -5.74 9.12 9.18
CA GLY A 162 -6.26 8.32 8.07
C GLY A 162 -5.22 7.42 7.41
N VAL A 163 -4.20 6.99 8.16
CA VAL A 163 -3.19 6.02 7.75
C VAL A 163 -3.15 4.89 8.78
N ILE A 164 -3.24 3.63 8.33
CA ILE A 164 -2.90 2.46 9.16
C ILE A 164 -1.39 2.34 9.19
N THR A 165 -0.79 2.27 10.37
CA THR A 165 0.66 2.14 10.52
C THR A 165 1.05 1.47 11.83
N ASN A 166 2.19 0.79 11.84
CA ASN A 166 2.87 0.30 13.03
C ASN A 166 3.92 1.30 13.57
N HIS A 167 4.09 2.44 12.90
CA HIS A 167 5.04 3.50 13.25
C HIS A 167 4.38 4.89 13.21
N PRO A 168 3.46 5.19 14.16
CA PRO A 168 2.70 6.45 14.16
C PRO A 168 3.58 7.69 14.35
N GLU A 169 4.80 7.55 14.85
CA GLU A 169 5.75 8.65 15.01
C GLU A 169 6.26 9.23 13.69
N TYR A 170 6.15 8.48 12.56
CA TYR A 170 6.50 8.96 11.23
C TYR A 170 5.36 9.73 10.54
N ILE A 171 4.15 9.78 11.13
CA ILE A 171 3.03 10.55 10.56
C ILE A 171 3.09 12.00 11.04
N LYS A 172 3.17 12.93 10.05
CA LYS A 172 3.20 14.40 10.24
C LYS A 172 1.97 14.94 10.93
#